data_5d914f19ad9a1ac8f2b84b745d1ee52f
#
_entry.id   5d914f19ad9a1ac8f2b84b745d1ee52f
#
_cell.length_a   1.000
_cell.length_b   1.000
_cell.length_c   1.000
_cell.angle_alpha   90.00
_cell.angle_beta   90.00
_cell.angle_gamma   90.00
#
_symmetry.space_group_name_H-M   'P 1'
#
loop_
_entity.id
_entity.type
_entity.pdbx_description
1 polymer ?
#
loop_
_entity_poly.entity_id
_entity_poly.type
_entity_poly.pdbx_seq_one_letter_code
_entity_poly.pdbx_strand_id
1 'polypeptide(L)'
;MKFTSYLATGLFAAALLLTAPAHAQAGRRAGQGGGRVTQLDNAKIAFITSRVSLTQDQAQRFWPIYNEFTGKRRELNRATRLLRRNAANPGLSDAQLRDSFRQEFALRQDQLNLDKEYFDKLQKVLTLRQVAQLYEAERDFTKEVLKRVAGPPAASPASE
;
A
#
# COMPACT_ATOMS: atom_id res chain seq x y z
N MET A 1 -37.40 -29.48 59.68
CA MET A 1 -38.60 -28.74 60.11
C MET A 1 -38.99 -27.82 58.94
N LYS A 2 -40.02 -28.22 58.23
CA LYS A 2 -41.33 -27.57 58.10
C LYS A 2 -41.27 -26.33 57.18
N PHE A 3 -41.84 -26.49 56.02
CA PHE A 3 -43.13 -26.04 55.47
C PHE A 3 -42.99 -24.63 54.84
N THR A 4 -43.59 -24.24 53.78
CA THR A 4 -44.61 -24.63 52.79
C THR A 4 -44.62 -23.62 51.64
N SER A 5 -44.82 -24.11 50.43
CA SER A 5 -45.77 -23.67 49.41
C SER A 5 -46.41 -22.31 49.53
N TYR A 6 -46.45 -21.56 48.43
CA TYR A 6 -47.70 -21.11 47.77
C TYR A 6 -47.49 -20.66 46.34
N LEU A 7 -48.25 -21.22 45.44
CA LEU A 7 -48.54 -20.84 44.07
C LEU A 7 -49.19 -19.44 44.00
N ALA A 8 -48.83 -18.63 43.02
CA ALA A 8 -49.77 -17.67 42.47
C ALA A 8 -49.46 -17.45 40.99
N THR A 9 -50.40 -17.90 40.20
CA THR A 9 -50.56 -17.73 38.76
C THR A 9 -50.81 -16.27 38.41
N GLY A 10 -50.13 -15.77 37.40
CA GLY A 10 -50.36 -14.44 36.83
C GLY A 10 -49.96 -14.39 35.36
N LEU A 11 -50.93 -14.69 34.51
CA LEU A 11 -50.90 -14.51 33.06
C LEU A 11 -50.80 -13.02 32.76
N PHE A 12 -49.76 -12.59 32.03
CA PHE A 12 -49.81 -11.35 31.28
C PHE A 12 -49.27 -11.55 29.89
N ALA A 13 -50.15 -11.24 28.96
CA ALA A 13 -50.01 -11.42 27.54
C ALA A 13 -49.07 -10.37 26.90
N ALA A 14 -48.35 -10.84 25.92
CA ALA A 14 -48.01 -10.21 24.63
C ALA A 14 -47.63 -8.74 24.56
N ALA A 15 -46.43 -8.49 24.08
CA ALA A 15 -46.19 -7.59 22.97
C ALA A 15 -44.80 -7.89 22.42
N LEU A 16 -44.71 -8.68 21.36
CA LEU A 16 -43.55 -8.80 20.48
C LEU A 16 -43.40 -7.48 19.71
N LEU A 17 -42.52 -6.60 20.19
CA LEU A 17 -41.97 -5.52 19.37
C LEU A 17 -40.70 -6.05 18.73
N LEU A 18 -40.79 -6.41 17.46
CA LEU A 18 -39.67 -6.65 16.58
C LEU A 18 -38.91 -5.32 16.40
N THR A 19 -37.90 -5.08 17.20
CA THR A 19 -36.88 -4.09 16.90
C THR A 19 -35.79 -4.78 16.09
N ALA A 20 -35.82 -4.59 14.77
CA ALA A 20 -34.76 -4.98 13.89
C ALA A 20 -33.48 -4.20 14.26
N PRO A 21 -32.31 -4.83 14.47
CA PRO A 21 -31.07 -4.10 14.67
C PRO A 21 -30.55 -3.55 13.32
N ALA A 22 -30.73 -2.25 13.12
CA ALA A 22 -30.14 -1.50 12.01
C ALA A 22 -28.63 -1.26 12.25
N HIS A 23 -27.82 -2.33 12.35
CA HIS A 23 -26.36 -2.20 12.54
C HIS A 23 -25.55 -3.15 11.66
N ALA A 24 -25.89 -3.28 10.39
CA ALA A 24 -25.17 -4.21 9.50
C ALA A 24 -24.57 -3.58 8.23
N GLN A 25 -24.23 -2.29 8.21
CA GLN A 25 -23.61 -1.70 7.00
C GLN A 25 -22.33 -0.90 7.20
N ALA A 26 -21.81 -0.72 8.40
CA ALA A 26 -20.54 0.00 8.62
C ALA A 26 -19.28 -0.88 8.46
N GLY A 27 -19.41 -2.21 8.46
CA GLY A 27 -18.27 -3.14 8.48
C GLY A 27 -17.65 -3.51 7.12
N ARG A 28 -18.27 -3.17 5.98
CA ARG A 28 -17.80 -3.66 4.66
C ARG A 28 -16.78 -2.79 3.94
N ARG A 29 -16.53 -1.56 4.37
CA ARG A 29 -15.56 -0.67 3.69
C ARG A 29 -14.12 -0.82 4.17
N ALA A 30 -13.85 -1.31 5.37
CA ALA A 30 -12.49 -1.50 5.87
C ALA A 30 -11.77 -2.72 5.27
N GLY A 31 -12.49 -3.76 4.83
CA GLY A 31 -11.91 -4.98 4.25
C GLY A 31 -11.49 -4.88 2.77
N GLN A 32 -12.06 -3.94 2.02
CA GLN A 32 -11.78 -3.85 0.57
C GLN A 32 -10.43 -3.21 0.23
N GLY A 33 -9.87 -2.36 1.10
CA GLY A 33 -8.56 -1.75 0.90
C GLY A 33 -7.42 -2.77 1.03
N GLY A 34 -7.47 -3.62 2.05
CA GLY A 34 -6.45 -4.65 2.28
C GLY A 34 -6.38 -5.69 1.16
N GLY A 35 -7.54 -6.16 0.68
CA GLY A 35 -7.59 -7.13 -0.41
C GLY A 35 -7.02 -6.61 -1.74
N ARG A 36 -7.27 -5.34 -2.07
CA ARG A 36 -6.72 -4.71 -3.29
C ARG A 36 -5.22 -4.52 -3.24
N VAL A 37 -4.67 -4.14 -2.09
CA VAL A 37 -3.21 -4.00 -1.90
C VAL A 37 -2.53 -5.35 -2.05
N THR A 38 -3.04 -6.39 -1.38
CA THR A 38 -2.52 -7.76 -1.50
C THR A 38 -2.60 -8.28 -2.94
N GLN A 39 -3.70 -8.02 -3.64
CA GLN A 39 -3.86 -8.42 -5.05
C GLN A 39 -2.86 -7.71 -5.96
N LEU A 40 -2.60 -6.43 -5.74
CA LEU A 40 -1.61 -5.66 -6.50
C LEU A 40 -0.19 -6.14 -6.22
N ASP A 41 0.14 -6.45 -4.97
CA ASP A 41 1.44 -6.99 -4.59
C ASP A 41 1.67 -8.36 -5.24
N ASN A 42 0.68 -9.25 -5.22
CA ASN A 42 0.76 -10.56 -5.87
C ASN A 42 0.92 -10.42 -7.40
N ALA A 43 0.18 -9.50 -8.03
CA ALA A 43 0.31 -9.21 -9.46
C ALA A 43 1.72 -8.69 -9.80
N LYS A 44 2.30 -7.84 -8.94
CA LYS A 44 3.66 -7.34 -9.11
C LYS A 44 4.70 -8.45 -9.00
N ILE A 45 4.54 -9.34 -8.02
CA ILE A 45 5.41 -10.50 -7.84
C ILE A 45 5.41 -11.37 -9.10
N ALA A 46 4.23 -11.76 -9.59
CA ALA A 46 4.11 -12.57 -10.80
C ALA A 46 4.70 -11.87 -12.02
N PHE A 47 4.44 -10.58 -12.19
CA PHE A 47 4.94 -9.77 -13.30
C PHE A 47 6.46 -9.68 -13.32
N ILE A 48 7.08 -9.31 -12.19
CA ILE A 48 8.55 -9.20 -12.09
C ILE A 48 9.21 -10.57 -12.27
N THR A 49 8.71 -11.62 -11.59
CA THR A 49 9.26 -12.98 -11.71
C THR A 49 9.30 -13.46 -13.16
N SER A 50 8.22 -13.22 -13.91
CA SER A 50 8.14 -13.58 -15.33
C SER A 50 9.06 -12.74 -16.22
N ARG A 51 9.07 -11.41 -16.02
CA ARG A 51 9.85 -10.47 -16.87
C ARG A 51 11.36 -10.61 -16.70
N VAL A 52 11.81 -10.88 -15.46
CA VAL A 52 13.22 -11.07 -15.12
C VAL A 52 13.67 -12.52 -15.35
N SER A 53 12.70 -13.42 -15.58
CA SER A 53 12.95 -14.86 -15.74
C SER A 53 13.73 -15.43 -14.54
N LEU A 54 13.25 -15.12 -13.31
CA LEU A 54 13.88 -15.61 -12.09
C LEU A 54 13.73 -17.12 -11.98
N THR A 55 14.85 -17.81 -11.72
CA THR A 55 14.80 -19.22 -11.29
C THR A 55 14.21 -19.31 -9.88
N GLN A 56 13.79 -20.50 -9.47
CA GLN A 56 13.24 -20.69 -8.12
C GLN A 56 14.25 -20.30 -7.02
N ASP A 57 15.52 -20.68 -7.17
CA ASP A 57 16.60 -20.31 -6.25
C ASP A 57 16.86 -18.81 -6.24
N GLN A 58 16.89 -18.16 -7.40
CA GLN A 58 16.99 -16.70 -7.47
C GLN A 58 15.80 -16.01 -6.81
N ALA A 59 14.58 -16.47 -7.04
CA ALA A 59 13.38 -15.89 -6.45
C ALA A 59 13.40 -15.94 -4.91
N GLN A 60 13.82 -17.07 -4.33
CA GLN A 60 13.92 -17.23 -2.87
C GLN A 60 14.89 -16.22 -2.25
N ARG A 61 16.01 -15.90 -2.92
CA ARG A 61 17.02 -14.94 -2.44
C ARG A 61 16.70 -13.50 -2.81
N PHE A 62 16.05 -13.28 -3.94
CA PHE A 62 15.70 -11.96 -4.46
C PHE A 62 14.61 -11.27 -3.66
N TRP A 63 13.49 -11.94 -3.36
CA TRP A 63 12.33 -11.30 -2.76
C TRP A 63 12.57 -10.69 -1.38
N PRO A 64 13.34 -11.31 -0.47
CA PRO A 64 13.69 -10.65 0.79
C PRO A 64 14.43 -9.32 0.58
N ILE A 65 15.43 -9.31 -0.31
CA ILE A 65 16.22 -8.11 -0.65
C ILE A 65 15.30 -7.03 -1.26
N TYR A 66 14.47 -7.42 -2.22
CA TYR A 66 13.57 -6.51 -2.91
C TYR A 66 12.52 -5.89 -1.97
N ASN A 67 11.96 -6.69 -1.07
CA ASN A 67 10.96 -6.21 -0.11
C ASN A 67 11.58 -5.24 0.91
N GLU A 68 12.79 -5.52 1.41
CA GLU A 68 13.54 -4.60 2.27
C GLU A 68 13.78 -3.26 1.55
N PHE A 69 14.27 -3.30 0.33
CA PHE A 69 14.48 -2.12 -0.50
C PHE A 69 13.21 -1.29 -0.68
N THR A 70 12.14 -1.92 -1.13
CA THR A 70 10.87 -1.22 -1.37
C THR A 70 10.26 -0.65 -0.10
N GLY A 71 10.49 -1.29 1.05
CA GLY A 71 10.13 -0.78 2.37
C GLY A 71 10.86 0.51 2.70
N LYS A 72 12.20 0.49 2.69
CA LYS A 72 13.05 1.67 2.95
C LYS A 72 12.77 2.81 1.96
N ARG A 73 12.58 2.50 0.69
CA ARG A 73 12.23 3.50 -0.35
C ARG A 73 10.87 4.16 -0.06
N ARG A 74 9.88 3.41 0.41
CA ARG A 74 8.57 3.96 0.83
C ARG A 74 8.70 4.91 2.01
N GLU A 75 9.55 4.60 2.98
CA GLU A 75 9.82 5.46 4.14
C GLU A 75 10.47 6.78 3.73
N LEU A 76 11.53 6.77 2.91
CA LEU A 76 12.18 7.97 2.38
C LEU A 76 11.21 8.82 1.55
N ASN A 77 10.39 8.21 0.70
CA ASN A 77 9.37 8.90 -0.08
C ASN A 77 8.30 9.54 0.83
N ARG A 78 7.93 8.88 1.92
CA ARG A 78 6.99 9.44 2.91
C ARG A 78 7.60 10.65 3.61
N ALA A 79 8.86 10.55 4.07
CA ALA A 79 9.58 11.66 4.69
C ALA A 79 9.68 12.86 3.75
N THR A 80 10.04 12.64 2.48
CA THR A 80 10.11 13.68 1.45
C THR A 80 8.75 14.38 1.25
N ARG A 81 7.65 13.61 1.17
CA ARG A 81 6.31 14.20 1.03
C ARG A 81 5.90 15.03 2.24
N LEU A 82 6.23 14.58 3.45
CA LEU A 82 5.93 15.34 4.68
C LEU A 82 6.73 16.63 4.72
N LEU A 83 8.03 16.57 4.42
CA LEU A 83 8.90 17.73 4.38
C LEU A 83 8.39 18.78 3.38
N ARG A 84 8.06 18.37 2.15
CA ARG A 84 7.53 19.29 1.11
C ARG A 84 6.19 19.90 1.51
N ARG A 85 5.31 19.13 2.17
CA ARG A 85 4.04 19.66 2.67
C ARG A 85 4.28 20.73 3.73
N ASN A 86 5.22 20.50 4.65
CA ASN A 86 5.57 21.47 5.68
C ASN A 86 6.23 22.72 5.07
N ALA A 87 7.10 22.57 4.10
CA ALA A 87 7.75 23.66 3.39
C ALA A 87 6.79 24.51 2.53
N ALA A 88 5.61 24.00 2.22
CA ALA A 88 4.56 24.76 1.51
C ALA A 88 3.80 25.75 2.41
N ASN A 89 4.09 25.80 3.71
CA ASN A 89 3.47 26.77 4.62
C ASN A 89 3.99 28.19 4.33
N PRO A 90 3.12 29.16 3.97
CA PRO A 90 3.53 30.52 3.63
C PRO A 90 4.06 31.33 4.82
N GLY A 91 3.85 30.86 6.05
CA GLY A 91 4.37 31.50 7.28
C GLY A 91 5.81 31.14 7.64
N LEU A 92 6.52 30.35 6.83
CA LEU A 92 7.91 29.99 7.10
C LEU A 92 8.85 31.16 6.82
N SER A 93 9.82 31.36 7.74
CA SER A 93 10.93 32.27 7.52
C SER A 93 11.93 31.71 6.49
N ASP A 94 12.77 32.59 5.91
CA ASP A 94 13.83 32.18 4.99
C ASP A 94 14.80 31.18 5.61
N ALA A 95 15.08 31.29 6.91
CA ALA A 95 15.93 30.34 7.63
C ALA A 95 15.30 28.94 7.65
N GLN A 96 14.00 28.86 7.97
CA GLN A 96 13.27 27.59 7.97
C GLN A 96 13.14 26.99 6.57
N LEU A 97 12.96 27.81 5.54
CA LEU A 97 12.96 27.35 4.15
C LEU A 97 14.33 26.79 3.75
N ARG A 98 15.43 27.46 4.10
CA ARG A 98 16.79 26.94 3.85
C ARG A 98 17.02 25.60 4.53
N ASP A 99 16.57 25.43 5.76
CA ASP A 99 16.70 24.17 6.48
C ASP A 99 15.86 23.06 5.84
N SER A 100 14.66 23.39 5.34
CA SER A 100 13.84 22.45 4.58
C SER A 100 14.52 21.98 3.30
N PHE A 101 15.17 22.87 2.56
CA PHE A 101 15.96 22.50 1.37
C PHE A 101 17.18 21.62 1.70
N ARG A 102 17.89 21.92 2.79
CA ARG A 102 19.00 21.08 3.26
C ARG A 102 18.51 19.66 3.57
N GLN A 103 17.39 19.53 4.27
CA GLN A 103 16.78 18.24 4.58
C GLN A 103 16.33 17.51 3.30
N GLU A 104 15.76 18.22 2.31
CA GLU A 104 15.38 17.63 1.04
C GLU A 104 16.59 17.08 0.29
N PHE A 105 17.72 17.81 0.28
CA PHE A 105 18.95 17.32 -0.35
C PHE A 105 19.52 16.11 0.38
N ALA A 106 19.47 16.07 1.72
CA ALA A 106 19.87 14.90 2.50
C ALA A 106 19.01 13.68 2.16
N LEU A 107 17.69 13.82 2.11
CA LEU A 107 16.78 12.73 1.74
C LEU A 107 17.02 12.22 0.29
N ARG A 108 17.38 13.10 -0.64
CA ARG A 108 17.76 12.68 -2.02
C ARG A 108 19.08 11.90 -2.02
N GLN A 109 20.05 12.32 -1.18
CA GLN A 109 21.30 11.58 -1.03
C GLN A 109 21.05 10.21 -0.42
N ASP A 110 20.19 10.11 0.59
CA ASP A 110 19.79 8.84 1.20
C ASP A 110 19.09 7.91 0.20
N GLN A 111 18.24 8.45 -0.69
CA GLN A 111 17.64 7.67 -1.78
C GLN A 111 18.70 7.13 -2.74
N LEU A 112 19.67 7.95 -3.14
CA LEU A 112 20.76 7.52 -4.01
C LEU A 112 21.65 6.47 -3.34
N ASN A 113 21.95 6.63 -2.05
CA ASN A 113 22.72 5.67 -1.29
C ASN A 113 21.99 4.33 -1.18
N LEU A 114 20.68 4.38 -0.92
CA LEU A 114 19.82 3.20 -0.89
C LEU A 114 19.83 2.47 -2.24
N ASP A 115 19.67 3.19 -3.35
CA ASP A 115 19.69 2.61 -4.69
C ASP A 115 21.01 1.91 -4.99
N LYS A 116 22.17 2.50 -4.61
CA LYS A 116 23.50 1.89 -4.76
C LYS A 116 23.65 0.64 -3.89
N GLU A 117 23.28 0.73 -2.60
CA GLU A 117 23.35 -0.42 -1.68
C GLU A 117 22.57 -1.62 -2.23
N TYR A 118 21.37 -1.38 -2.74
CA TYR A 118 20.55 -2.47 -3.26
C TYR A 118 20.97 -2.96 -4.62
N PHE A 119 21.52 -2.10 -5.48
CA PHE A 119 22.16 -2.54 -6.70
C PHE A 119 23.27 -3.57 -6.40
N ASP A 120 24.15 -3.29 -5.42
CA ASP A 120 25.21 -4.19 -5.00
C ASP A 120 24.68 -5.51 -4.39
N LYS A 121 23.60 -5.44 -3.60
CA LYS A 121 22.93 -6.64 -3.05
C LYS A 121 22.32 -7.48 -4.16
N LEU A 122 21.64 -6.86 -5.11
CA LEU A 122 20.98 -7.55 -6.22
C LEU A 122 21.96 -8.25 -7.16
N GLN A 123 23.13 -7.66 -7.42
CA GLN A 123 24.17 -8.30 -8.23
C GLN A 123 24.72 -9.61 -7.65
N LYS A 124 24.54 -9.86 -6.35
CA LYS A 124 24.94 -11.13 -5.70
C LYS A 124 23.95 -12.27 -6.01
N VAL A 125 22.76 -11.93 -6.53
CA VAL A 125 21.67 -12.87 -6.80
C VAL A 125 21.30 -12.91 -8.28
N LEU A 126 21.39 -11.78 -8.95
CA LEU A 126 20.99 -11.56 -10.34
C LEU A 126 22.18 -11.24 -11.22
N THR A 127 22.11 -11.60 -12.49
CA THR A 127 23.02 -11.06 -13.50
C THR A 127 22.73 -9.58 -13.77
N LEU A 128 23.70 -8.83 -14.28
CA LEU A 128 23.49 -7.43 -14.66
C LEU A 128 22.35 -7.24 -15.68
N ARG A 129 22.16 -8.21 -16.58
CA ARG A 129 21.04 -8.22 -17.54
C ARG A 129 19.70 -8.35 -16.81
N GLN A 130 19.61 -9.26 -15.83
CA GLN A 130 18.41 -9.39 -15.01
C GLN A 130 18.13 -8.14 -14.18
N VAL A 131 19.16 -7.48 -13.66
CA VAL A 131 18.99 -6.18 -12.97
C VAL A 131 18.41 -5.14 -13.92
N ALA A 132 18.93 -5.03 -15.14
CA ALA A 132 18.38 -4.11 -16.15
C ALA A 132 16.90 -4.44 -16.48
N GLN A 133 16.59 -5.72 -16.65
CA GLN A 133 15.20 -6.20 -16.85
C GLN A 133 14.30 -5.90 -15.65
N LEU A 134 14.81 -5.95 -14.42
CA LEU A 134 14.06 -5.58 -13.22
C LEU A 134 13.66 -4.10 -13.25
N TYR A 135 14.57 -3.18 -13.55
CA TYR A 135 14.26 -1.75 -13.67
C TYR A 135 13.23 -1.46 -14.78
N GLU A 136 13.32 -2.19 -15.89
CA GLU A 136 12.32 -2.09 -16.97
C GLU A 136 10.96 -2.64 -16.53
N ALA A 137 10.93 -3.81 -15.91
CA ALA A 137 9.73 -4.43 -15.39
C ALA A 137 9.01 -3.54 -14.36
N GLU A 138 9.74 -2.88 -13.46
CA GLU A 138 9.15 -1.94 -12.51
C GLU A 138 8.47 -0.74 -13.21
N ARG A 139 9.11 -0.17 -14.23
CA ARG A 139 8.52 0.92 -15.02
C ARG A 139 7.27 0.47 -15.77
N ASP A 140 7.32 -0.70 -16.39
CA ASP A 140 6.20 -1.24 -17.16
C ASP A 140 5.02 -1.61 -16.26
N PHE A 141 5.29 -2.21 -15.10
CA PHE A 141 4.25 -2.50 -14.12
C PHE A 141 3.55 -1.21 -13.65
N THR A 142 4.33 -0.16 -13.37
CA THR A 142 3.77 1.14 -12.98
C THR A 142 2.87 1.73 -14.06
N LYS A 143 3.30 1.68 -15.33
CA LYS A 143 2.48 2.15 -16.48
C LYS A 143 1.18 1.34 -16.60
N GLU A 144 1.26 0.02 -16.43
CA GLU A 144 0.09 -0.86 -16.52
C GLU A 144 -0.92 -0.58 -15.41
N VAL A 145 -0.45 -0.38 -14.17
CA VAL A 145 -1.30 0.02 -13.04
C VAL A 145 -1.98 1.37 -13.31
N LEU A 146 -1.23 2.35 -13.78
CA LEU A 146 -1.78 3.69 -14.09
C LEU A 146 -2.85 3.62 -15.19
N LYS A 147 -2.63 2.84 -16.26
CA LYS A 147 -3.64 2.62 -17.32
C LYS A 147 -4.94 2.03 -16.75
N ARG A 148 -4.85 1.06 -15.86
CA ARG A 148 -6.04 0.44 -15.23
C ARG A 148 -6.78 1.38 -14.29
N VAL A 149 -6.06 2.26 -13.61
CA VAL A 149 -6.66 3.24 -12.69
C VAL A 149 -7.28 4.42 -13.47
N ALA A 150 -6.66 4.85 -14.56
CA ALA A 150 -7.16 5.95 -15.39
C ALA A 150 -8.44 5.59 -16.18
N GLY A 151 -8.77 4.29 -16.29
CA GLY A 151 -9.89 3.82 -17.11
C GLY A 151 -9.61 3.91 -18.63
N PRO A 152 -10.48 3.38 -19.48
CA PRO A 152 -10.40 3.61 -20.92
C PRO A 152 -10.57 5.11 -21.20
N PRO A 153 -9.84 5.68 -22.19
CA PRO A 153 -10.07 7.06 -22.60
C PRO A 153 -11.56 7.24 -22.95
N ALA A 154 -12.17 8.27 -22.36
CA ALA A 154 -13.55 8.60 -22.71
C ALA A 154 -13.63 8.72 -24.25
N ALA A 155 -14.51 7.91 -24.85
CA ALA A 155 -14.75 8.00 -26.27
C ALA A 155 -15.18 9.46 -26.59
N SER A 156 -14.39 10.16 -27.39
CA SER A 156 -14.78 11.48 -27.88
C SER A 156 -16.16 11.36 -28.53
N PRO A 157 -17.13 12.22 -28.17
CA PRO A 157 -18.39 12.21 -28.88
C PRO A 157 -18.09 12.48 -30.37
N ALA A 158 -18.49 11.52 -31.19
CA ALA A 158 -18.46 11.72 -32.63
C ALA A 158 -19.31 12.97 -32.96
N SER A 159 -18.67 13.98 -33.49
CA SER A 159 -19.36 15.16 -34.06
C SER A 159 -20.14 14.70 -35.27
N GLU A 160 -21.49 14.62 -35.14
CA GLU A 160 -22.40 14.64 -36.25
C GLU A 160 -22.48 16.05 -36.85
#